data_d5fad8c9f1293c177a265fb3aabd7513
#
_entry.id   d5fad8c9f1293c177a265fb3aabd7513
#
_cell.length_a   1.000
_cell.length_b   1.000
_cell.length_c   1.000
_cell.angle_alpha   90.00
_cell.angle_beta   90.00
_cell.angle_gamma   90.00
#
_symmetry.space_group_name_H-M   'P 1'
#
loop_
_entity.id
_entity.type
_entity.pdbx_description
1 polymer ?
#
loop_
_entity_poly.entity_id
_entity_poly.type
_entity_poly.pdbx_seq_one_letter_code
_entity_poly.pdbx_strand_id
1 'polypeptide(L)'
;MSKLLISSDLHLSLEEKEYSLSVLDEIIEYAKDYDALMLLGDTFNTFEDLQGLKDVFSKKIEDYQKDVYLLKGNHENLKSKGITLNKLKFPDNLIVIEDISFFNIDNLDIIALPYSEKYIIDNDINKKIENLNADNRIVIAHGIVEGTLWAIEENEESASIPIDIIKKIDPNIAVVGHIHKQMEVNIENIEIIYTGSARVWRRTKSEMGIRRCLAIDTENNSIKKTFINIKNAGVYRVYESSIYNISNFEQKASEWSMNDIIDINIYGIAEDENEIEEKINNIKNKYSKYVRDFNIKTSDIFLLENAYNESIIKEFLSIADEYEFNTNNEEDLEIVEIAKRIGIEKLYTALQNNKK
;
A
#
# COMPACT_ATOMS: atom_id res chain seq x y z
N MET A 1 24.30 -4.06 -21.14
CA MET A 1 23.33 -4.83 -20.32
C MET A 1 23.04 -3.95 -19.14
N SER A 2 21.85 -3.40 -19.07
CA SER A 2 21.48 -2.42 -18.04
C SER A 2 20.65 -3.09 -16.95
N LYS A 3 20.98 -2.82 -15.70
CA LYS A 3 20.27 -3.33 -14.52
C LYS A 3 19.75 -2.16 -13.70
N LEU A 4 18.47 -2.07 -13.55
CA LEU A 4 17.82 -1.00 -12.78
C LEU A 4 17.05 -1.58 -11.60
N LEU A 5 17.14 -0.94 -10.44
CA LEU A 5 16.20 -1.15 -9.34
C LEU A 5 15.24 0.03 -9.28
N ILE A 6 13.95 -0.26 -9.23
CA ILE A 6 12.89 0.75 -9.27
C ILE A 6 12.03 0.63 -8.02
N SER A 7 11.80 1.74 -7.35
CA SER A 7 10.91 1.87 -6.20
C SER A 7 10.09 3.15 -6.31
N SER A 8 9.00 3.26 -5.59
CA SER A 8 8.10 4.41 -5.63
C SER A 8 7.40 4.62 -4.29
N ASP A 9 6.85 5.81 -4.07
CA ASP A 9 5.94 6.12 -2.99
C ASP A 9 6.50 5.70 -1.61
N LEU A 10 7.72 6.16 -1.33
CA LEU A 10 8.40 5.90 -0.06
C LEU A 10 7.74 6.65 1.11
N HIS A 11 7.22 7.86 0.84
CA HIS A 11 6.61 8.73 1.84
C HIS A 11 7.45 8.83 3.13
N LEU A 12 8.74 9.14 2.99
CA LEU A 12 9.62 9.37 4.13
C LEU A 12 9.00 10.40 5.07
N SER A 13 8.92 10.09 6.36
CA SER A 13 8.19 10.88 7.35
C SER A 13 9.00 11.08 8.62
N LEU A 14 8.91 12.28 9.20
CA LEU A 14 9.50 12.60 10.49
C LEU A 14 8.81 11.85 11.64
N GLU A 15 7.52 11.64 11.53
CA GLU A 15 6.71 10.89 12.51
C GLU A 15 7.16 9.43 12.63
N GLU A 16 7.49 8.82 11.48
CA GLU A 16 7.94 7.42 11.40
C GLU A 16 9.41 7.33 10.91
N LYS A 17 10.24 8.25 11.35
CA LYS A 17 11.60 8.47 10.84
C LYS A 17 12.44 7.20 10.76
N GLU A 18 12.56 6.49 11.88
CA GLU A 18 13.43 5.30 11.94
C GLU A 18 12.92 4.18 11.02
N TYR A 19 11.61 3.95 11.03
CA TYR A 19 10.99 2.95 10.18
C TYR A 19 11.13 3.32 8.70
N SER A 20 10.74 4.53 8.31
CA SER A 20 10.78 4.95 6.90
C SER A 20 12.22 4.96 6.33
N LEU A 21 13.20 5.38 7.14
CA LEU A 21 14.61 5.33 6.75
C LEU A 21 15.15 3.90 6.69
N SER A 22 14.67 2.97 7.52
CA SER A 22 15.07 1.56 7.46
C SER A 22 14.63 0.88 6.16
N VAL A 23 13.48 1.28 5.62
CA VAL A 23 13.00 0.83 4.31
C VAL A 23 13.89 1.38 3.19
N LEU A 24 14.25 2.66 3.24
CA LEU A 24 15.18 3.26 2.29
C LEU A 24 16.55 2.56 2.33
N ASP A 25 17.07 2.26 3.53
CA ASP A 25 18.34 1.56 3.70
C ASP A 25 18.33 0.18 3.03
N GLU A 26 17.24 -0.56 3.18
CA GLU A 26 17.09 -1.87 2.54
C GLU A 26 17.02 -1.75 1.02
N ILE A 27 16.30 -0.74 0.49
CA ILE A 27 16.26 -0.49 -0.96
C ILE A 27 17.64 -0.14 -1.50
N ILE A 28 18.37 0.73 -0.81
CA ILE A 28 19.76 1.09 -1.18
C ILE A 28 20.67 -0.14 -1.14
N GLU A 29 20.50 -1.02 -0.14
CA GLU A 29 21.29 -2.25 -0.06
C GLU A 29 21.03 -3.16 -1.26
N TYR A 30 19.77 -3.36 -1.65
CA TYR A 30 19.44 -4.11 -2.86
C TYR A 30 19.97 -3.43 -4.12
N ALA A 31 19.93 -2.10 -4.17
CA ALA A 31 20.39 -1.34 -5.33
C ALA A 31 21.88 -1.49 -5.62
N LYS A 32 22.70 -1.95 -4.67
CA LYS A 32 24.14 -2.16 -4.88
C LYS A 32 24.47 -3.14 -6.02
N ASP A 33 23.56 -4.07 -6.31
CA ASP A 33 23.71 -5.06 -7.38
C ASP A 33 23.23 -4.53 -8.75
N TYR A 34 22.78 -3.27 -8.81
CA TYR A 34 22.21 -2.62 -10.00
C TYR A 34 23.07 -1.43 -10.45
N ASP A 35 22.89 -1.01 -11.71
CA ASP A 35 23.63 0.12 -12.28
C ASP A 35 23.09 1.46 -11.78
N ALA A 36 21.77 1.54 -11.54
CA ALA A 36 21.10 2.72 -10.99
C ALA A 36 19.88 2.37 -10.15
N LEU A 37 19.51 3.28 -9.24
CA LEU A 37 18.26 3.28 -8.48
C LEU A 37 17.31 4.35 -9.04
N MET A 38 16.06 3.95 -9.30
CA MET A 38 14.98 4.86 -9.73
C MET A 38 13.96 5.01 -8.61
N LEU A 39 13.74 6.24 -8.13
CA LEU A 39 12.69 6.60 -7.18
C LEU A 39 11.59 7.35 -7.94
N LEU A 40 10.45 6.70 -8.17
CA LEU A 40 9.41 7.20 -9.07
C LEU A 40 8.39 8.11 -8.37
N GLY A 41 8.87 9.10 -7.62
CA GLY A 41 8.04 10.12 -6.97
C GLY A 41 7.52 9.73 -5.59
N ASP A 42 6.95 10.72 -4.93
CA ASP A 42 6.42 10.63 -3.57
C ASP A 42 7.42 10.01 -2.58
N THR A 43 8.66 10.48 -2.69
CA THR A 43 9.76 10.07 -1.82
C THR A 43 9.59 10.62 -0.42
N PHE A 44 9.07 11.85 -0.29
CA PHE A 44 8.78 12.50 0.98
C PHE A 44 7.27 12.69 1.14
N ASN A 45 6.76 12.49 2.37
CA ASN A 45 5.32 12.58 2.61
C ASN A 45 4.81 14.03 2.57
N THR A 46 5.56 14.98 3.13
CA THR A 46 5.23 16.41 3.16
C THR A 46 6.45 17.27 2.87
N PHE A 47 6.24 18.58 2.69
CA PHE A 47 7.35 19.53 2.57
C PHE A 47 8.17 19.62 3.87
N GLU A 48 7.53 19.55 5.00
CA GLU A 48 8.15 19.52 6.32
C GLU A 48 9.04 18.28 6.49
N ASP A 49 8.57 17.12 6.02
CA ASP A 49 9.36 15.88 6.00
C ASP A 49 10.58 16.02 5.09
N LEU A 50 10.40 16.58 3.90
CA LEU A 50 11.51 16.88 2.99
C LEU A 50 12.56 17.77 3.67
N GLN A 51 12.13 18.87 4.33
CA GLN A 51 13.06 19.77 5.01
C GLN A 51 13.81 19.08 6.15
N GLY A 52 13.11 18.28 6.95
CA GLY A 52 13.67 17.63 8.13
C GLY A 52 14.52 16.39 7.82
N LEU A 53 14.25 15.71 6.69
CA LEU A 53 14.93 14.46 6.33
C LEU A 53 15.94 14.62 5.18
N LYS A 54 15.96 15.77 4.49
CA LYS A 54 16.79 15.99 3.30
C LYS A 54 18.26 15.66 3.55
N ASP A 55 18.83 16.11 4.66
CA ASP A 55 20.25 15.93 4.92
C ASP A 55 20.61 14.47 5.20
N VAL A 56 19.78 13.75 5.96
CA VAL A 56 19.99 12.32 6.21
C VAL A 56 19.75 11.50 4.93
N PHE A 57 18.75 11.83 4.14
CA PHE A 57 18.49 11.22 2.84
C PHE A 57 19.68 11.46 1.91
N SER A 58 20.13 12.72 1.76
CA SER A 58 21.27 13.09 0.92
C SER A 58 22.53 12.31 1.30
N LYS A 59 22.80 12.17 2.61
CA LYS A 59 23.96 11.41 3.06
C LYS A 59 23.89 9.93 2.67
N LYS A 60 22.72 9.31 2.78
CA LYS A 60 22.53 7.90 2.36
C LYS A 60 22.73 7.73 0.85
N ILE A 61 22.23 8.68 0.04
CA ILE A 61 22.44 8.66 -1.41
C ILE A 61 23.92 8.88 -1.77
N GLU A 62 24.57 9.83 -1.12
CA GLU A 62 26.02 10.05 -1.32
C GLU A 62 26.84 8.80 -0.99
N ASP A 63 26.52 8.12 0.12
CA ASP A 63 27.23 6.91 0.55
C ASP A 63 26.99 5.71 -0.39
N TYR A 64 25.87 5.70 -1.13
CA TYR A 64 25.58 4.67 -2.15
C TYR A 64 26.52 4.74 -3.35
N GLN A 65 27.00 5.92 -3.73
CA GLN A 65 28.02 6.18 -4.77
C GLN A 65 27.65 5.78 -6.22
N LYS A 66 26.42 5.36 -6.48
CA LYS A 66 25.89 5.16 -7.84
C LYS A 66 24.76 6.14 -8.08
N ASP A 67 24.37 6.29 -9.35
CA ASP A 67 23.32 7.22 -9.74
C ASP A 67 21.97 6.83 -9.17
N VAL A 68 21.30 7.82 -8.58
CA VAL A 68 19.90 7.73 -8.13
C VAL A 68 19.10 8.75 -8.90
N TYR A 69 18.07 8.31 -9.60
CA TYR A 69 17.15 9.17 -10.32
C TYR A 69 15.90 9.38 -9.47
N LEU A 70 15.65 10.62 -9.08
CA LEU A 70 14.50 11.03 -8.28
C LEU A 70 13.48 11.72 -9.18
N LEU A 71 12.41 11.02 -9.49
CA LEU A 71 11.28 11.57 -10.23
C LEU A 71 10.40 12.40 -9.29
N LYS A 72 9.93 13.54 -9.72
CA LYS A 72 8.98 14.35 -8.95
C LYS A 72 7.61 13.67 -8.92
N GLY A 73 7.08 13.41 -7.71
CA GLY A 73 5.72 13.02 -7.46
C GLY A 73 4.80 14.21 -7.15
N ASN A 74 3.56 13.96 -6.79
CA ASN A 74 2.62 15.02 -6.41
C ASN A 74 2.93 15.61 -5.01
N HIS A 75 3.48 14.82 -4.09
CA HIS A 75 3.94 15.29 -2.78
C HIS A 75 5.17 16.20 -2.88
N GLU A 76 5.99 16.05 -3.91
CA GLU A 76 7.09 16.95 -4.24
C GLU A 76 6.68 18.14 -5.14
N ASN A 77 5.40 18.34 -5.43
CA ASN A 77 4.94 19.50 -6.19
C ASN A 77 4.96 20.76 -5.33
N LEU A 78 6.13 21.40 -5.25
CA LEU A 78 6.39 22.57 -4.41
C LEU A 78 6.03 23.91 -5.05
N LYS A 79 5.30 23.92 -6.18
CA LYS A 79 4.93 25.16 -6.91
C LYS A 79 4.22 26.18 -6.01
N SER A 80 3.33 25.73 -5.13
CA SER A 80 2.63 26.59 -4.18
C SER A 80 3.57 27.27 -3.17
N LYS A 81 4.77 26.71 -2.94
CA LYS A 81 5.83 27.26 -2.09
C LYS A 81 6.84 28.11 -2.87
N GLY A 82 6.70 28.21 -4.20
CA GLY A 82 7.65 28.94 -5.06
C GLY A 82 9.04 28.30 -5.15
N ILE A 83 9.14 27.02 -4.84
CA ILE A 83 10.38 26.25 -4.79
C ILE A 83 10.28 25.08 -5.77
N THR A 84 11.42 24.65 -6.30
CA THR A 84 11.56 23.42 -7.08
C THR A 84 12.58 22.51 -6.41
N LEU A 85 12.49 21.21 -6.61
CA LEU A 85 13.44 20.23 -6.07
C LEU A 85 14.87 20.52 -6.58
N ASN A 86 15.01 20.93 -7.85
CA ASN A 86 16.29 21.28 -8.46
C ASN A 86 17.01 22.47 -7.81
N LYS A 87 16.29 23.30 -7.04
CA LYS A 87 16.89 24.41 -6.26
C LYS A 87 17.43 23.95 -4.90
N LEU A 88 17.06 22.75 -4.47
CA LEU A 88 17.59 22.17 -3.25
C LEU A 88 18.98 21.59 -3.54
N LYS A 89 19.87 21.73 -2.56
CA LYS A 89 21.20 21.11 -2.67
C LYS A 89 21.09 19.64 -2.32
N PHE A 90 21.30 18.80 -3.30
CA PHE A 90 21.43 17.35 -3.20
C PHE A 90 22.84 16.91 -3.58
N PRO A 91 23.28 15.67 -3.25
CA PRO A 91 24.55 15.12 -3.70
C PRO A 91 24.60 14.96 -5.22
N ASP A 92 25.81 14.98 -5.80
CA ASP A 92 26.02 14.96 -7.26
C ASP A 92 25.46 13.69 -7.94
N ASN A 93 25.40 12.59 -7.21
CA ASN A 93 24.83 11.33 -7.71
C ASN A 93 23.30 11.22 -7.56
N LEU A 94 22.60 12.28 -7.11
CA LEU A 94 21.13 12.38 -7.15
C LEU A 94 20.68 13.22 -8.32
N ILE A 95 20.14 12.60 -9.34
CA ILE A 95 19.61 13.24 -10.54
C ILE A 95 18.12 13.48 -10.33
N VAL A 96 17.75 14.74 -10.08
CA VAL A 96 16.34 15.14 -9.88
C VAL A 96 15.68 15.40 -11.22
N ILE A 97 14.53 14.79 -11.46
CA ILE A 97 13.73 14.90 -12.69
C ILE A 97 12.40 15.56 -12.39
N GLU A 98 12.24 16.84 -12.75
CA GLU A 98 11.00 17.62 -12.55
C GLU A 98 10.20 17.84 -13.83
N ASP A 99 10.84 17.68 -15.01
CA ASP A 99 10.24 17.84 -16.32
C ASP A 99 10.43 16.60 -17.20
N ILE A 100 9.64 16.46 -18.27
CA ILE A 100 9.78 15.34 -19.22
C ILE A 100 11.23 15.27 -19.69
N SER A 101 11.84 14.14 -19.42
CA SER A 101 13.27 13.91 -19.66
C SER A 101 13.52 12.64 -20.44
N PHE A 102 14.60 12.67 -21.23
CA PHE A 102 15.06 11.59 -22.08
C PHE A 102 16.52 11.35 -21.77
N PHE A 103 16.86 10.14 -21.39
CA PHE A 103 18.23 9.75 -21.13
C PHE A 103 18.42 8.26 -21.43
N ASN A 104 19.67 7.85 -21.44
CA ASN A 104 20.05 6.49 -21.78
C ASN A 104 20.95 5.94 -20.69
N ILE A 105 20.76 4.67 -20.34
CA ILE A 105 21.67 3.90 -19.51
C ILE A 105 22.07 2.69 -20.34
N ASP A 106 23.33 2.65 -20.78
CA ASP A 106 23.87 1.70 -21.76
C ASP A 106 22.99 1.65 -23.03
N ASN A 107 22.27 0.54 -23.26
CA ASN A 107 21.42 0.31 -24.43
C ASN A 107 19.92 0.40 -24.11
N LEU A 108 19.55 1.07 -23.02
CA LEU A 108 18.18 1.26 -22.61
C LEU A 108 17.79 2.74 -22.67
N ASP A 109 16.85 3.08 -23.54
CA ASP A 109 16.24 4.41 -23.57
C ASP A 109 15.23 4.54 -22.43
N ILE A 110 15.36 5.60 -21.65
CA ILE A 110 14.47 5.91 -20.52
C ILE A 110 13.79 7.23 -20.78
N ILE A 111 12.47 7.21 -20.76
CA ILE A 111 11.64 8.40 -20.88
C ILE A 111 10.93 8.61 -19.55
N ALA A 112 11.26 9.72 -18.91
CA ALA A 112 10.73 10.08 -17.60
C ALA A 112 9.56 11.08 -17.74
N LEU A 113 8.40 10.71 -17.18
CA LEU A 113 7.18 11.52 -17.12
C LEU A 113 6.87 11.82 -15.64
N PRO A 114 7.52 12.85 -15.03
CA PRO A 114 7.26 13.23 -13.65
C PRO A 114 5.84 13.75 -13.49
N TYR A 115 5.33 13.80 -12.25
CA TYR A 115 4.03 14.37 -11.96
C TYR A 115 3.86 15.77 -12.58
N SER A 116 2.78 15.94 -13.32
CA SER A 116 2.40 17.21 -13.93
C SER A 116 0.89 17.36 -13.95
N GLU A 117 0.39 18.54 -13.60
CA GLU A 117 -1.04 18.87 -13.72
C GLU A 117 -1.53 18.84 -15.18
N LYS A 118 -0.60 19.01 -16.13
CA LYS A 118 -0.88 18.96 -17.56
C LYS A 118 0.38 18.58 -18.34
N TYR A 119 0.29 17.49 -19.09
CA TYR A 119 1.34 17.09 -20.01
C TYR A 119 1.21 17.84 -21.33
N ILE A 120 2.29 18.49 -21.78
CA ILE A 120 2.37 19.19 -23.04
C ILE A 120 3.47 18.55 -23.87
N ILE A 121 3.09 17.98 -25.00
CA ILE A 121 4.03 17.42 -25.98
C ILE A 121 4.24 18.46 -27.08
N ASP A 122 5.32 19.17 -26.99
CA ASP A 122 5.73 20.14 -27.98
C ASP A 122 6.55 19.50 -29.13
N ASN A 123 7.00 20.34 -30.08
CA ASN A 123 7.78 19.87 -31.21
C ASN A 123 9.16 19.34 -30.81
N ASP A 124 9.75 19.82 -29.71
CA ASP A 124 11.06 19.37 -29.26
C ASP A 124 10.98 17.99 -28.61
N ILE A 125 9.93 17.75 -27.81
CA ILE A 125 9.63 16.43 -27.26
C ILE A 125 9.35 15.43 -28.37
N ASN A 126 8.57 15.83 -29.38
CA ASN A 126 8.31 15.00 -30.55
C ASN A 126 9.59 14.55 -31.27
N LYS A 127 10.51 15.51 -31.52
CA LYS A 127 11.80 15.22 -32.16
C LYS A 127 12.67 14.29 -31.30
N LYS A 128 12.63 14.44 -29.97
CA LYS A 128 13.37 13.55 -29.07
C LYS A 128 12.82 12.13 -29.13
N ILE A 129 11.49 11.95 -29.17
CA ILE A 129 10.86 10.64 -29.34
C ILE A 129 11.30 9.99 -30.67
N GLU A 130 11.27 10.76 -31.77
CA GLU A 130 11.67 10.27 -33.10
C GLU A 130 13.16 9.87 -33.18
N ASN A 131 14.00 10.41 -32.31
CA ASN A 131 15.45 10.12 -32.27
C ASN A 131 15.83 9.00 -31.26
N LEU A 132 14.86 8.35 -30.63
CA LEU A 132 15.13 7.19 -29.75
C LEU A 132 15.63 6.02 -30.62
N ASN A 133 16.76 5.43 -30.26
CA ASN A 133 17.45 4.44 -31.09
C ASN A 133 17.78 3.13 -30.36
N ALA A 134 17.59 3.03 -29.06
CA ALA A 134 17.85 1.80 -28.34
C ALA A 134 16.82 0.71 -28.69
N ASP A 135 17.25 -0.54 -28.69
CA ASP A 135 16.40 -1.70 -28.90
C ASP A 135 15.41 -1.90 -27.77
N ASN A 136 15.78 -1.46 -26.55
CA ASN A 136 14.93 -1.49 -25.39
C ASN A 136 14.58 -0.07 -24.93
N ARG A 137 13.32 0.13 -24.59
CA ARG A 137 12.77 1.42 -24.19
C ARG A 137 11.80 1.25 -23.05
N ILE A 138 11.94 2.07 -22.00
CA ILE A 138 10.99 2.11 -20.90
C ILE A 138 10.48 3.52 -20.66
N VAL A 139 9.23 3.62 -20.22
CA VAL A 139 8.69 4.83 -19.60
C VAL A 139 8.74 4.66 -18.09
N ILE A 140 9.25 5.66 -17.37
CA ILE A 140 9.10 5.79 -15.93
C ILE A 140 8.22 7.01 -15.66
N ALA A 141 7.22 6.87 -14.77
CA ALA A 141 6.22 7.92 -14.61
C ALA A 141 5.70 8.00 -13.16
N HIS A 142 5.04 9.13 -12.83
CA HIS A 142 4.29 9.27 -11.58
C HIS A 142 2.91 9.88 -11.85
N GLY A 143 1.85 9.10 -11.62
CA GLY A 143 0.45 9.51 -11.85
C GLY A 143 -0.43 8.34 -12.29
N ILE A 144 -1.64 8.65 -12.75
CA ILE A 144 -2.60 7.67 -13.25
C ILE A 144 -2.59 7.66 -14.78
N VAL A 145 -2.25 6.55 -15.39
CA VAL A 145 -2.32 6.40 -16.85
C VAL A 145 -3.77 6.29 -17.29
N GLU A 146 -4.17 7.10 -18.28
CA GLU A 146 -5.52 7.03 -18.86
C GLU A 146 -5.87 5.62 -19.30
N GLY A 147 -7.09 5.17 -18.98
CA GLY A 147 -7.57 3.84 -19.27
C GLY A 147 -7.25 2.78 -18.19
N THR A 148 -6.49 3.10 -17.13
CA THR A 148 -6.22 2.16 -16.03
C THR A 148 -7.17 2.31 -14.84
N LEU A 149 -8.02 3.33 -14.82
CA LEU A 149 -8.93 3.63 -13.69
C LEU A 149 -9.81 2.46 -13.26
N TRP A 150 -10.20 1.58 -14.20
CA TRP A 150 -11.00 0.39 -13.90
C TRP A 150 -10.29 -0.63 -13.00
N ALA A 151 -8.96 -0.57 -12.92
CA ALA A 151 -8.15 -1.46 -12.09
C ALA A 151 -7.85 -0.85 -10.70
N ILE A 152 -8.22 0.43 -10.48
CA ILE A 152 -7.95 1.19 -9.26
C ILE A 152 -9.20 1.17 -8.39
N GLU A 153 -9.09 0.65 -7.18
CA GLU A 153 -10.22 0.51 -6.24
C GLU A 153 -10.53 1.80 -5.47
N GLU A 154 -9.60 2.74 -5.42
CA GLU A 154 -9.71 4.01 -4.69
C GLU A 154 -9.85 5.17 -5.68
N ASN A 155 -10.72 6.13 -5.37
CA ASN A 155 -10.81 7.39 -6.11
C ASN A 155 -9.63 8.28 -5.69
N GLU A 156 -8.53 8.21 -6.44
CA GLU A 156 -7.41 9.12 -6.27
C GLU A 156 -7.53 10.26 -7.28
N GLU A 157 -7.70 11.48 -6.77
CA GLU A 157 -7.63 12.68 -7.59
C GLU A 157 -6.17 12.96 -7.92
N SER A 158 -5.76 12.65 -9.14
CA SER A 158 -4.42 12.97 -9.60
C SER A 158 -4.39 13.39 -11.06
N ALA A 159 -3.28 14.01 -11.45
CA ALA A 159 -3.04 14.31 -12.85
C ALA A 159 -2.95 13.02 -13.66
N SER A 160 -3.78 12.94 -14.68
CA SER A 160 -3.82 11.84 -15.62
C SER A 160 -2.65 11.92 -16.60
N ILE A 161 -1.97 10.80 -16.82
CA ILE A 161 -0.96 10.65 -17.87
C ILE A 161 -1.67 10.21 -19.14
N PRO A 162 -1.70 11.04 -20.21
CA PRO A 162 -2.38 10.66 -21.44
C PRO A 162 -1.75 9.41 -22.04
N ILE A 163 -2.57 8.40 -22.32
CA ILE A 163 -2.11 7.14 -22.93
C ILE A 163 -1.48 7.36 -24.29
N ASP A 164 -1.93 8.37 -25.04
CA ASP A 164 -1.39 8.69 -26.35
C ASP A 164 0.08 9.12 -26.32
N ILE A 165 0.54 9.69 -25.21
CA ILE A 165 1.97 9.99 -25.01
C ILE A 165 2.76 8.69 -24.92
N ILE A 166 2.29 7.74 -24.11
CA ILE A 166 2.94 6.44 -23.94
C ILE A 166 2.93 5.67 -25.24
N LYS A 167 1.80 5.65 -25.96
CA LYS A 167 1.69 5.02 -27.29
C LYS A 167 2.69 5.60 -28.28
N LYS A 168 2.85 6.91 -28.30
CA LYS A 168 3.79 7.59 -29.20
C LYS A 168 5.25 7.25 -28.88
N ILE A 169 5.58 7.07 -27.61
CA ILE A 169 6.90 6.63 -27.16
C ILE A 169 7.15 5.18 -27.56
N ASP A 170 6.11 4.36 -27.61
CA ASP A 170 6.15 2.92 -27.93
C ASP A 170 7.17 2.15 -27.06
N PRO A 171 7.02 2.16 -25.73
CA PRO A 171 7.94 1.49 -24.84
C PRO A 171 7.67 0.00 -24.73
N ASN A 172 8.68 -0.79 -24.39
CA ASN A 172 8.50 -2.19 -24.02
C ASN A 172 7.61 -2.34 -22.77
N ILE A 173 7.80 -1.44 -21.79
CA ILE A 173 7.01 -1.36 -20.56
C ILE A 173 6.93 0.09 -20.06
N ALA A 174 5.85 0.42 -19.35
CA ALA A 174 5.74 1.65 -18.57
C ALA A 174 5.70 1.30 -17.08
N VAL A 175 6.61 1.87 -16.28
CA VAL A 175 6.68 1.68 -14.82
C VAL A 175 6.24 2.95 -14.13
N VAL A 176 5.23 2.84 -13.27
CA VAL A 176 4.50 4.00 -12.77
C VAL A 176 4.41 3.97 -11.24
N GLY A 177 4.65 5.10 -10.59
CA GLY A 177 4.34 5.34 -9.18
C GLY A 177 2.95 5.95 -8.99
N HIS A 178 2.66 6.41 -7.76
CA HIS A 178 1.43 7.05 -7.33
C HIS A 178 0.36 6.09 -6.78
N ILE A 179 0.08 4.98 -7.45
CA ILE A 179 -0.88 3.98 -6.96
C ILE A 179 -0.16 3.03 -6.02
N HIS A 180 -0.59 3.02 -4.75
CA HIS A 180 0.07 2.26 -3.68
C HIS A 180 -0.12 0.75 -3.78
N LYS A 181 -1.14 0.29 -4.52
CA LYS A 181 -1.34 -1.13 -4.82
C LYS A 181 -0.43 -1.53 -5.98
N GLN A 182 0.45 -2.51 -5.75
CA GLN A 182 1.20 -3.10 -6.85
C GLN A 182 0.26 -3.82 -7.82
N MET A 183 0.33 -3.50 -9.12
CA MET A 183 -0.46 -4.16 -10.16
C MET A 183 0.18 -4.05 -11.54
N GLU A 184 -0.18 -4.98 -12.40
CA GLU A 184 0.18 -5.00 -13.81
C GLU A 184 -1.08 -4.88 -14.64
N VAL A 185 -1.13 -3.93 -15.54
CA VAL A 185 -2.29 -3.62 -16.39
C VAL A 185 -1.82 -3.55 -17.83
N ASN A 186 -2.57 -4.15 -18.74
CA ASN A 186 -2.32 -4.03 -20.17
C ASN A 186 -3.38 -3.13 -20.81
N ILE A 187 -2.90 -2.09 -21.51
CA ILE A 187 -3.75 -1.25 -22.36
C ILE A 187 -3.29 -1.46 -23.80
N GLU A 188 -4.16 -2.04 -24.62
CA GLU A 188 -3.79 -2.48 -25.96
C GLU A 188 -2.56 -3.41 -25.90
N ASN A 189 -1.41 -3.00 -26.42
CA ASN A 189 -0.18 -3.78 -26.42
C ASN A 189 0.88 -3.25 -25.46
N ILE A 190 0.53 -2.29 -24.60
CA ILE A 190 1.46 -1.66 -23.66
C ILE A 190 1.23 -2.24 -22.28
N GLU A 191 2.29 -2.81 -21.71
CA GLU A 191 2.30 -3.24 -20.33
C GLU A 191 2.62 -2.07 -19.40
N ILE A 192 1.72 -1.82 -18.44
CA ILE A 192 1.83 -0.78 -17.42
C ILE A 192 1.98 -1.45 -16.07
N ILE A 193 3.06 -1.13 -15.36
CA ILE A 193 3.37 -1.69 -14.05
C ILE A 193 3.32 -0.57 -13.02
N TYR A 194 2.34 -0.61 -12.12
CA TYR A 194 2.36 0.18 -10.91
C TYR A 194 3.19 -0.57 -9.86
N THR A 195 4.27 0.05 -9.38
CA THR A 195 5.18 -0.59 -8.42
C THR A 195 4.56 -0.77 -7.05
N GLY A 196 3.57 0.06 -6.73
CA GLY A 196 3.01 0.16 -5.39
C GLY A 196 3.92 0.96 -4.46
N SER A 197 3.42 1.30 -3.27
CA SER A 197 4.22 2.00 -2.27
C SER A 197 5.35 1.11 -1.74
N ALA A 198 6.50 1.71 -1.48
CA ALA A 198 7.69 1.00 -0.97
C ALA A 198 7.52 0.56 0.49
N ARG A 199 6.62 1.17 1.24
CA ARG A 199 6.32 0.85 2.63
C ARG A 199 4.84 0.99 2.94
N VAL A 200 4.38 0.37 4.01
CA VAL A 200 3.04 0.61 4.55
C VAL A 200 3.04 1.87 5.41
N TRP A 201 2.23 2.87 5.07
CA TRP A 201 2.16 4.12 5.83
C TRP A 201 0.73 4.55 6.19
N ARG A 202 -0.30 3.97 5.57
CA ARG A 202 -1.72 4.23 5.89
C ARG A 202 -2.55 2.96 5.91
N ARG A 203 -3.76 3.05 6.50
CA ARG A 203 -4.69 1.92 6.68
C ARG A 203 -5.72 1.89 5.55
N THR A 204 -5.28 1.60 4.34
CA THR A 204 -6.15 1.49 3.16
C THR A 204 -5.95 0.16 2.45
N LYS A 205 -6.92 -0.24 1.63
CA LYS A 205 -6.83 -1.50 0.86
C LYS A 205 -5.64 -1.53 -0.09
N SER A 206 -5.23 -0.37 -0.62
CA SER A 206 -4.07 -0.25 -1.50
C SER A 206 -2.75 -0.60 -0.80
N GLU A 207 -2.71 -0.52 0.54
CA GLU A 207 -1.55 -0.87 1.36
C GLU A 207 -1.49 -2.36 1.75
N MET A 208 -2.51 -3.13 1.41
CA MET A 208 -2.52 -4.58 1.73
C MET A 208 -1.54 -5.34 0.84
N GLY A 209 -0.93 -6.38 1.42
CA GLY A 209 0.02 -7.24 0.72
C GLY A 209 1.48 -6.84 0.88
N ILE A 210 2.36 -7.64 0.31
CA ILE A 210 3.82 -7.48 0.42
C ILE A 210 4.27 -6.30 -0.44
N ARG A 211 5.13 -5.43 0.10
CA ARG A 211 5.79 -4.33 -0.62
C ARG A 211 7.02 -4.82 -1.36
N ARG A 212 7.25 -4.29 -2.57
CA ARG A 212 8.33 -4.77 -3.43
C ARG A 212 8.97 -3.64 -4.22
N CYS A 213 10.26 -3.82 -4.53
CA CYS A 213 10.91 -3.12 -5.63
C CYS A 213 10.73 -3.91 -6.93
N LEU A 214 10.81 -3.23 -8.05
CA LEU A 214 10.89 -3.84 -9.37
C LEU A 214 12.34 -3.78 -9.88
N ALA A 215 12.92 -4.93 -10.16
CA ALA A 215 14.20 -5.02 -10.86
C ALA A 215 13.95 -5.22 -12.36
N ILE A 216 14.68 -4.47 -13.17
CA ILE A 216 14.70 -4.58 -14.62
C ILE A 216 16.10 -4.92 -15.07
N ASP A 217 16.23 -6.01 -15.82
CA ASP A 217 17.45 -6.42 -16.50
C ASP A 217 17.20 -6.41 -18.02
N THR A 218 18.09 -5.75 -18.77
CA THR A 218 18.08 -5.80 -20.23
C THR A 218 19.08 -6.82 -20.72
N GLU A 219 18.62 -7.90 -21.32
CA GLU A 219 19.43 -8.96 -21.86
C GLU A 219 18.95 -9.37 -23.25
N ASN A 220 19.87 -9.45 -24.23
CA ASN A 220 19.56 -9.91 -25.61
C ASN A 220 18.34 -9.22 -26.23
N ASN A 221 18.26 -7.89 -26.13
CA ASN A 221 17.13 -7.07 -26.61
C ASN A 221 15.78 -7.45 -26.01
N SER A 222 15.78 -7.97 -24.79
CA SER A 222 14.59 -8.25 -24.01
C SER A 222 14.68 -7.62 -22.62
N ILE A 223 13.51 -7.32 -22.04
CA ILE A 223 13.39 -6.80 -20.68
C ILE A 223 12.90 -7.93 -19.78
N LYS A 224 13.74 -8.29 -18.80
CA LYS A 224 13.36 -9.20 -17.72
C LYS A 224 12.94 -8.41 -16.49
N LYS A 225 11.82 -8.78 -15.91
CA LYS A 225 11.25 -8.18 -14.69
C LYS A 225 11.38 -9.15 -13.52
N THR A 226 11.74 -8.62 -12.35
CA THR A 226 11.77 -9.40 -11.10
C THR A 226 11.31 -8.52 -9.95
N PHE A 227 10.35 -8.99 -9.17
CA PHE A 227 9.91 -8.29 -7.96
C PHE A 227 10.71 -8.77 -6.74
N ILE A 228 11.26 -7.82 -5.99
CA ILE A 228 12.08 -8.06 -4.79
C ILE A 228 11.31 -7.58 -3.57
N ASN A 229 11.02 -8.48 -2.64
CA ASN A 229 10.30 -8.14 -1.41
C ASN A 229 11.13 -7.23 -0.51
N ILE A 230 10.52 -6.15 -0.03
CA ILE A 230 11.12 -5.24 0.96
C ILE A 230 10.68 -5.74 2.34
N LYS A 231 11.59 -6.32 3.10
CA LYS A 231 11.31 -6.96 4.39
C LYS A 231 10.95 -5.95 5.47
N ASN A 232 11.63 -4.80 5.48
CA ASN A 232 11.39 -3.73 6.45
C ASN A 232 10.11 -2.96 6.18
N ALA A 233 9.47 -3.14 5.03
CA ALA A 233 8.27 -2.40 4.66
C ALA A 233 7.02 -2.73 5.49
N GLY A 234 6.99 -3.90 6.13
CA GLY A 234 5.81 -4.41 6.81
C GLY A 234 4.66 -4.75 5.84
N VAL A 235 3.54 -5.14 6.41
CA VAL A 235 2.30 -5.46 5.68
C VAL A 235 1.11 -4.87 6.46
N TYR A 236 0.17 -4.26 5.76
CA TYR A 236 -1.12 -3.94 6.35
C TYR A 236 -2.04 -5.16 6.25
N ARG A 237 -2.58 -5.59 7.40
CA ARG A 237 -3.47 -6.74 7.49
C ARG A 237 -4.76 -6.37 8.19
N VAL A 238 -5.87 -6.83 7.66
CA VAL A 238 -7.19 -6.69 8.29
C VAL A 238 -7.72 -8.09 8.58
N TYR A 239 -8.12 -8.30 9.81
CA TYR A 239 -8.74 -9.54 10.26
C TYR A 239 -10.17 -9.28 10.74
N GLU A 240 -11.03 -10.26 10.53
CA GLU A 240 -12.36 -10.30 11.10
C GLU A 240 -12.45 -11.47 12.08
N SER A 241 -13.07 -11.24 13.24
CA SER A 241 -13.27 -12.25 14.26
C SER A 241 -14.55 -12.01 15.04
N SER A 242 -15.25 -13.09 15.35
CA SER A 242 -16.30 -13.02 16.37
C SER A 242 -15.69 -12.77 17.74
N ILE A 243 -16.42 -12.01 18.59
CA ILE A 243 -16.04 -11.76 19.99
C ILE A 243 -15.83 -13.05 20.80
N TYR A 244 -16.41 -14.17 20.39
CA TYR A 244 -16.24 -15.48 21.02
C TYR A 244 -14.98 -16.23 20.56
N ASN A 245 -14.43 -15.94 19.37
CA ASN A 245 -13.30 -16.66 18.77
C ASN A 245 -11.99 -15.86 18.79
N ILE A 246 -11.88 -14.88 19.63
CA ILE A 246 -10.75 -13.94 19.71
C ILE A 246 -9.42 -14.64 20.05
N SER A 247 -9.44 -15.82 20.67
CA SER A 247 -8.24 -16.61 21.02
C SER A 247 -7.47 -17.16 19.80
N ASN A 248 -8.06 -17.21 18.63
CA ASN A 248 -7.47 -17.84 17.43
C ASN A 248 -6.44 -16.98 16.68
N PHE A 249 -6.01 -15.82 17.21
CA PHE A 249 -4.98 -15.00 16.58
C PHE A 249 -3.55 -15.50 16.80
N GLU A 250 -3.30 -16.45 17.70
CA GLU A 250 -1.94 -16.93 17.99
C GLU A 250 -1.22 -17.46 16.76
N GLN A 251 -1.89 -18.27 15.95
CA GLN A 251 -1.30 -18.80 14.73
C GLN A 251 -1.03 -17.69 13.71
N LYS A 252 -1.95 -16.74 13.57
CA LYS A 252 -1.81 -15.58 12.65
C LYS A 252 -0.72 -14.63 13.14
N ALA A 253 -0.63 -14.40 14.45
CA ALA A 253 0.37 -13.51 15.05
C ALA A 253 1.81 -14.01 14.89
N SER A 254 2.02 -15.31 14.68
CA SER A 254 3.35 -15.86 14.40
C SER A 254 3.93 -15.39 13.05
N GLU A 255 3.09 -14.88 12.15
CA GLU A 255 3.48 -14.35 10.83
C GLU A 255 3.72 -12.84 10.84
N TRP A 256 3.44 -12.16 11.97
CA TRP A 256 3.54 -10.71 12.06
C TRP A 256 4.98 -10.26 12.29
N SER A 257 5.29 -9.08 11.76
CA SER A 257 6.57 -8.41 11.97
C SER A 257 6.37 -7.10 12.74
N MET A 258 7.46 -6.61 13.35
CA MET A 258 7.47 -5.33 14.06
C MET A 258 7.10 -4.13 13.18
N ASN A 259 7.11 -4.30 11.86
CA ASN A 259 6.77 -3.25 10.90
C ASN A 259 5.34 -3.35 10.35
N ASP A 260 4.60 -4.40 10.72
CA ASP A 260 3.22 -4.58 10.26
C ASP A 260 2.24 -3.60 10.93
N ILE A 261 1.19 -3.27 10.20
CA ILE A 261 -0.01 -2.61 10.73
C ILE A 261 -1.13 -3.65 10.75
N ILE A 262 -1.79 -3.80 11.91
CA ILE A 262 -2.84 -4.78 12.11
C ILE A 262 -4.13 -4.09 12.53
N ASP A 263 -5.20 -4.34 11.77
CA ASP A 263 -6.56 -4.02 12.16
C ASP A 263 -7.33 -5.32 12.43
N ILE A 264 -8.06 -5.35 13.54
CA ILE A 264 -8.97 -6.44 13.87
C ILE A 264 -10.37 -5.86 13.99
N ASN A 265 -11.28 -6.28 13.11
CA ASN A 265 -12.70 -5.96 13.18
C ASN A 265 -13.39 -7.07 14.00
N ILE A 266 -13.87 -6.72 15.18
CA ILE A 266 -14.57 -7.67 16.05
C ILE A 266 -16.07 -7.46 15.85
N TYR A 267 -16.78 -8.55 15.62
CA TYR A 267 -18.23 -8.55 15.48
C TYR A 267 -18.88 -9.54 16.44
N GLY A 268 -20.19 -9.43 16.65
CA GLY A 268 -20.97 -10.36 17.43
C GLY A 268 -21.79 -9.69 18.52
N ILE A 269 -22.22 -10.47 19.51
CA ILE A 269 -23.03 -9.99 20.64
C ILE A 269 -22.25 -10.21 21.94
N ALA A 270 -22.09 -9.16 22.72
CA ALA A 270 -21.50 -9.19 24.05
C ALA A 270 -22.61 -9.08 25.13
N GLU A 271 -22.35 -9.61 26.29
CA GLU A 271 -23.27 -9.50 27.43
C GLU A 271 -23.40 -8.05 27.90
N ASP A 272 -22.25 -7.41 28.08
CA ASP A 272 -22.14 -6.02 28.50
C ASP A 272 -20.87 -5.34 27.96
N GLU A 273 -20.70 -4.05 28.26
CA GLU A 273 -19.53 -3.28 27.86
C GLU A 273 -18.25 -3.76 28.54
N ASN A 274 -18.33 -4.30 29.79
CA ASN A 274 -17.16 -4.77 30.51
C ASN A 274 -16.55 -6.00 29.84
N GLU A 275 -17.37 -6.91 29.30
CA GLU A 275 -16.91 -8.06 28.51
C GLU A 275 -16.12 -7.60 27.29
N ILE A 276 -16.62 -6.56 26.60
CA ILE A 276 -15.95 -5.98 25.43
C ILE A 276 -14.58 -5.43 25.83
N GLU A 277 -14.55 -4.59 26.87
CA GLU A 277 -13.31 -3.96 27.34
C GLU A 277 -12.28 -4.98 27.80
N GLU A 278 -12.68 -6.00 28.57
CA GLU A 278 -11.78 -7.05 29.06
C GLU A 278 -11.14 -7.80 27.89
N LYS A 279 -11.94 -8.26 26.94
CA LYS A 279 -11.45 -9.00 25.75
C LYS A 279 -10.52 -8.14 24.89
N ILE A 280 -10.87 -6.88 24.65
CA ILE A 280 -10.03 -5.94 23.89
C ILE A 280 -8.69 -5.71 24.58
N ASN A 281 -8.73 -5.44 25.89
CA ASN A 281 -7.52 -5.17 26.65
C ASN A 281 -6.59 -6.39 26.68
N ASN A 282 -7.14 -7.59 26.81
CA ASN A 282 -6.38 -8.84 26.75
C ASN A 282 -5.66 -9.00 25.40
N ILE A 283 -6.35 -8.73 24.27
CA ILE A 283 -5.76 -8.81 22.93
C ILE A 283 -4.68 -7.73 22.75
N LYS A 284 -4.99 -6.48 23.08
CA LYS A 284 -4.02 -5.37 22.99
C LYS A 284 -2.76 -5.67 23.78
N ASN A 285 -2.89 -6.06 25.02
CA ASN A 285 -1.75 -6.36 25.90
C ASN A 285 -0.90 -7.52 25.38
N LYS A 286 -1.54 -8.52 24.76
CA LYS A 286 -0.86 -9.70 24.22
C LYS A 286 -0.12 -9.41 22.93
N TYR A 287 -0.71 -8.65 22.00
CA TYR A 287 -0.26 -8.60 20.60
C TYR A 287 0.30 -7.25 20.14
N SER A 288 -0.09 -6.11 20.71
CA SER A 288 0.33 -4.78 20.22
C SER A 288 1.85 -4.57 20.20
N LYS A 289 2.58 -5.24 21.08
CA LYS A 289 4.04 -5.14 21.16
C LYS A 289 4.82 -5.83 20.03
N TYR A 290 4.14 -6.61 19.20
CA TYR A 290 4.77 -7.37 18.09
C TYR A 290 4.63 -6.70 16.74
N VAL A 291 3.96 -5.55 16.68
CA VAL A 291 3.65 -4.85 15.45
C VAL A 291 3.84 -3.34 15.64
N ARG A 292 4.02 -2.62 14.55
CA ARG A 292 4.21 -1.16 14.55
C ARG A 292 2.97 -0.41 15.00
N ASP A 293 1.81 -0.85 14.52
CA ASP A 293 0.54 -0.24 14.86
C ASP A 293 -0.57 -1.30 14.93
N PHE A 294 -1.38 -1.22 15.98
CA PHE A 294 -2.39 -2.21 16.30
C PHE A 294 -3.71 -1.56 16.67
N ASN A 295 -4.76 -1.85 15.91
CA ASN A 295 -6.06 -1.28 16.15
C ASN A 295 -7.14 -2.37 16.20
N ILE A 296 -8.14 -2.17 17.07
CA ILE A 296 -9.32 -3.02 17.19
C ILE A 296 -10.56 -2.17 17.00
N LYS A 297 -11.40 -2.57 16.04
CA LYS A 297 -12.71 -1.98 15.78
C LYS A 297 -13.79 -2.87 16.35
N THR A 298 -14.70 -2.24 17.06
CA THR A 298 -15.82 -2.89 17.79
C THR A 298 -17.19 -2.39 17.36
N SER A 299 -17.24 -1.64 16.25
CA SER A 299 -18.48 -1.04 15.73
C SER A 299 -19.58 -2.05 15.39
N ASP A 300 -19.18 -3.30 15.16
CA ASP A 300 -20.08 -4.40 14.80
C ASP A 300 -20.34 -5.35 15.98
N ILE A 301 -20.02 -4.91 17.22
CA ILE A 301 -20.42 -5.59 18.43
C ILE A 301 -21.72 -4.96 18.94
N PHE A 302 -22.68 -5.79 19.27
CA PHE A 302 -23.97 -5.41 19.83
C PHE A 302 -24.09 -5.91 21.25
N LEU A 303 -24.78 -5.15 22.11
CA LEU A 303 -25.08 -5.62 23.47
C LEU A 303 -26.30 -6.57 23.44
N LEU A 304 -26.25 -7.63 24.21
CA LEU A 304 -27.31 -8.65 24.30
C LEU A 304 -28.64 -8.03 24.70
N GLU A 305 -28.64 -7.06 25.58
CA GLU A 305 -29.84 -6.29 25.97
C GLU A 305 -30.56 -5.68 24.77
N ASN A 306 -29.80 -5.10 23.83
CA ASN A 306 -30.38 -4.50 22.63
C ASN A 306 -30.96 -5.55 21.68
N ALA A 307 -30.34 -6.72 21.59
CA ALA A 307 -30.82 -7.82 20.78
C ALA A 307 -32.16 -8.38 21.34
N TYR A 308 -32.28 -8.54 22.65
CA TYR A 308 -33.51 -9.03 23.29
C TYR A 308 -34.72 -8.10 23.11
N ASN A 309 -34.51 -6.84 22.77
CA ASN A 309 -35.64 -5.92 22.49
C ASN A 309 -36.27 -6.18 21.12
N GLU A 310 -35.63 -6.86 20.19
CA GLU A 310 -36.17 -7.14 18.85
C GLU A 310 -37.18 -8.32 18.89
N SER A 311 -38.34 -8.14 18.26
CA SER A 311 -39.44 -9.12 18.29
C SER A 311 -39.09 -10.49 17.74
N ILE A 312 -38.31 -10.51 16.65
CA ILE A 312 -37.87 -11.77 15.99
C ILE A 312 -36.90 -12.57 16.88
N ILE A 313 -36.13 -11.87 17.70
CA ILE A 313 -35.21 -12.54 18.65
C ILE A 313 -36.01 -13.13 19.81
N LYS A 314 -37.03 -12.42 20.29
CA LYS A 314 -37.95 -12.94 21.30
C LYS A 314 -38.65 -14.21 20.80
N GLU A 315 -39.14 -14.19 19.56
CA GLU A 315 -39.78 -15.35 18.94
C GLU A 315 -38.80 -16.53 18.79
N PHE A 316 -37.58 -16.26 18.32
CA PHE A 316 -36.54 -17.27 18.24
C PHE A 316 -36.22 -17.92 19.59
N LEU A 317 -36.06 -17.12 20.64
CA LEU A 317 -35.80 -17.62 21.98
C LEU A 317 -36.95 -18.42 22.53
N SER A 318 -38.20 -17.96 22.31
CA SER A 318 -39.42 -18.74 22.70
C SER A 318 -39.42 -20.11 22.05
N ILE A 319 -39.11 -20.20 20.76
CA ILE A 319 -39.00 -21.48 20.04
C ILE A 319 -37.83 -22.34 20.55
N ALA A 320 -36.69 -21.72 20.81
CA ALA A 320 -35.51 -22.41 21.29
C ALA A 320 -35.71 -22.97 22.72
N ASP A 321 -36.44 -22.27 23.57
CA ASP A 321 -36.77 -22.67 24.95
C ASP A 321 -37.85 -23.78 25.02
N GLU A 322 -38.73 -23.86 24.00
CA GLU A 322 -39.69 -24.94 23.86
C GLU A 322 -39.06 -26.29 23.44
N TYR A 323 -37.83 -26.23 22.91
CA TYR A 323 -37.08 -27.47 22.63
C TYR A 323 -36.58 -28.05 23.94
N GLU A 324 -37.29 -29.06 24.46
CA GLU A 324 -36.82 -29.87 25.59
C GLU A 324 -35.55 -30.66 25.19
N PHE A 325 -34.40 -30.08 25.53
CA PHE A 325 -33.16 -30.88 25.51
C PHE A 325 -33.19 -31.85 26.68
N ASN A 326 -33.58 -33.07 26.42
CA ASN A 326 -33.52 -34.17 27.37
C ASN A 326 -32.08 -34.58 27.68
N THR A 327 -31.25 -33.63 28.12
CA THR A 327 -29.88 -33.94 28.49
C THR A 327 -29.60 -33.40 29.91
N ASN A 328 -29.00 -34.26 30.73
CA ASN A 328 -28.47 -33.91 32.04
C ASN A 328 -26.94 -33.72 31.97
N ASN A 329 -26.37 -33.62 30.76
CA ASN A 329 -24.94 -33.48 30.55
C ASN A 329 -24.59 -31.98 30.46
N GLU A 330 -23.66 -31.51 31.29
CA GLU A 330 -23.21 -30.10 31.32
C GLU A 330 -22.61 -29.68 29.97
N GLU A 331 -21.92 -30.57 29.23
CA GLU A 331 -21.37 -30.26 27.91
C GLU A 331 -22.47 -29.96 26.87
N ASP A 332 -23.59 -30.72 26.91
CA ASP A 332 -24.69 -30.51 25.99
C ASP A 332 -25.45 -29.21 26.30
N LEU A 333 -25.54 -28.81 27.55
CA LEU A 333 -26.13 -27.54 27.96
C LEU A 333 -25.27 -26.34 27.47
N GLU A 334 -23.96 -26.45 27.55
CA GLU A 334 -23.03 -25.45 27.05
C GLU A 334 -23.16 -25.29 25.52
N ILE A 335 -23.28 -26.39 24.78
CA ILE A 335 -23.51 -26.38 23.33
C ILE A 335 -24.82 -25.65 22.97
N VAL A 336 -25.90 -25.91 23.73
CA VAL A 336 -27.21 -25.26 23.52
C VAL A 336 -27.12 -23.75 23.73
N GLU A 337 -26.47 -23.28 24.78
CA GLU A 337 -26.27 -21.86 25.04
C GLU A 337 -25.44 -21.19 23.95
N ILE A 338 -24.38 -21.85 23.48
CA ILE A 338 -23.58 -21.38 22.34
C ILE A 338 -24.44 -21.30 21.08
N ALA A 339 -25.26 -22.29 20.80
CA ALA A 339 -26.14 -22.32 19.63
C ALA A 339 -27.20 -21.20 19.68
N LYS A 340 -27.82 -20.96 20.85
CA LYS A 340 -28.73 -19.82 21.06
C LYS A 340 -28.02 -18.50 20.78
N ARG A 341 -26.83 -18.26 21.31
CA ARG A 341 -26.04 -17.05 21.08
C ARG A 341 -25.71 -16.84 19.60
N ILE A 342 -25.27 -17.89 18.89
CA ILE A 342 -25.03 -17.83 17.44
C ILE A 342 -26.32 -17.47 16.68
N GLY A 343 -27.45 -18.05 17.05
CA GLY A 343 -28.75 -17.77 16.46
C GLY A 343 -29.15 -16.28 16.62
N ILE A 344 -29.02 -15.75 17.84
CA ILE A 344 -29.29 -14.34 18.16
C ILE A 344 -28.36 -13.42 17.32
N GLU A 345 -27.06 -13.72 17.29
CA GLU A 345 -26.08 -12.96 16.51
C GLU A 345 -26.45 -12.88 15.02
N LYS A 346 -26.79 -14.03 14.42
CA LYS A 346 -27.16 -14.08 13.00
C LYS A 346 -28.43 -13.32 12.69
N LEU A 347 -29.47 -13.48 13.51
CA LEU A 347 -30.74 -12.79 13.35
C LEU A 347 -30.56 -11.26 13.54
N TYR A 348 -29.87 -10.84 14.59
CA TYR A 348 -29.66 -9.42 14.87
C TYR A 348 -28.80 -8.74 13.79
N THR A 349 -27.74 -9.39 13.33
CA THR A 349 -26.91 -8.91 12.22
C THR A 349 -27.73 -8.76 10.94
N ALA A 350 -28.60 -9.73 10.62
CA ALA A 350 -29.48 -9.66 9.46
C ALA A 350 -30.48 -8.49 9.55
N LEU A 351 -31.02 -8.26 10.75
CA LEU A 351 -31.92 -7.11 11.00
C LEU A 351 -31.23 -5.77 10.78
N GLN A 352 -30.02 -5.61 11.30
CA GLN A 352 -29.26 -4.35 11.15
C GLN A 352 -28.87 -4.09 9.69
N ASN A 353 -28.51 -5.12 8.93
CA ASN A 353 -28.19 -5.00 7.51
C ASN A 353 -29.42 -4.60 6.65
N ASN A 354 -30.63 -4.99 7.07
CA ASN A 354 -31.88 -4.60 6.40
C ASN A 354 -32.36 -3.19 6.80
N LYS A 355 -31.81 -2.58 7.85
CA LYS A 355 -32.13 -1.19 8.28
C LYS A 355 -31.19 -0.16 7.64
N LYS A 356 -30.07 -0.57 7.01
CA LYS A 356 -29.14 0.25 6.20
C LYS A 356 -29.58 0.28 4.74
#